data_845b39e1f11250c59f8ac30c78aa7f49
#
_entry.id   845b39e1f11250c59f8ac30c78aa7f49
#
_cell.length_a   1.000
_cell.length_b   1.000
_cell.length_c   1.000
_cell.angle_alpha   90.00
_cell.angle_beta   90.00
_cell.angle_gamma   90.00
#
_symmetry.space_group_name_H-M   'P 1'
#
loop_
_entity.id
_entity.type
_entity.pdbx_description
1 polymer ?
#
loop_
_entity_poly.entity_id
_entity_poly.type
_entity_poly.pdbx_seq_one_letter_code
_entity_poly.pdbx_strand_id
1 'polypeptide(L)'
;MTFLENIYPQVAAIRQISTDEFSKDFLGMGASYYRSMKARQLNASTSVLVTLMERLGDQAIVMRSGKPQTLLLRVAEKYEALGEEVGREIARRSLQQAQHSKWVRETLYRIVNNINSEREHERDAGMWLAPPIIIC
;
A
#
# COMPACT_ATOMS: atom_id res chain seq x y z
N MET A 1 16.16 9.21 5.55
CA MET A 1 14.69 9.27 5.72
C MET A 1 14.08 7.89 5.50
N THR A 2 13.24 7.42 6.41
CA THR A 2 12.57 6.14 6.28
C THR A 2 11.32 6.26 5.41
N PHE A 3 10.78 5.12 4.98
CA PHE A 3 9.55 5.08 4.18
C PHE A 3 8.38 5.73 4.93
N LEU A 4 8.21 5.44 6.23
CA LEU A 4 7.13 6.03 7.02
C LEU A 4 7.26 7.55 7.15
N GLU A 5 8.47 8.07 7.24
CA GLU A 5 8.70 9.52 7.26
C GLU A 5 8.27 10.20 5.97
N ASN A 6 8.31 9.47 4.86
CA ASN A 6 7.81 9.96 3.59
C ASN A 6 6.28 9.88 3.50
N ILE A 7 5.69 8.83 4.05
CA ILE A 7 4.23 8.59 3.95
C ILE A 7 3.42 9.43 4.93
N TYR A 8 3.89 9.58 6.17
CA TYR A 8 3.11 10.28 7.20
C TYR A 8 2.65 11.69 6.78
N PRO A 9 3.52 12.56 6.25
CA PRO A 9 3.07 13.90 5.83
C PRO A 9 2.01 13.87 4.75
N GLN A 10 2.04 12.89 3.87
CA GLN A 10 1.06 12.75 2.81
C GLN A 10 -0.32 12.33 3.35
N VAL A 11 -0.34 11.45 4.34
CA VAL A 11 -1.59 11.08 5.03
C VAL A 11 -2.12 12.27 5.81
N ALA A 12 -1.25 12.99 6.53
CA ALA A 12 -1.62 14.15 7.32
C ALA A 12 -2.14 15.30 6.44
N ALA A 13 -1.70 15.38 5.19
CA ALA A 13 -2.19 16.37 4.23
C ALA A 13 -3.63 16.10 3.78
N ILE A 14 -4.05 14.84 3.79
CA ILE A 14 -5.42 14.46 3.44
C ILE A 14 -6.35 14.71 4.62
N ARG A 15 -5.97 14.22 5.78
CA ARG A 15 -6.73 14.34 7.01
C ARG A 15 -5.75 14.70 8.13
N GLN A 16 -5.94 15.86 8.74
CA GLN A 16 -5.05 16.36 9.76
C GLN A 16 -5.04 15.42 10.96
N ILE A 17 -3.97 14.67 11.13
CA ILE A 17 -3.79 13.71 12.23
C ILE A 17 -2.42 13.89 12.86
N SER A 18 -2.33 13.57 14.15
CA SER A 18 -1.07 13.57 14.88
C SER A 18 -0.27 12.30 14.58
N THR A 19 1.01 12.28 14.96
CA THR A 19 1.84 11.09 14.86
C THR A 19 1.29 9.94 15.70
N ASP A 20 0.68 10.25 16.84
CA ASP A 20 0.09 9.25 17.73
C ASP A 20 -1.15 8.62 17.08
N GLU A 21 -2.01 9.44 16.46
CA GLU A 21 -3.17 8.95 15.73
C GLU A 21 -2.76 8.13 14.51
N PHE A 22 -1.72 8.56 13.79
CA PHE A 22 -1.19 7.80 12.67
C PHE A 22 -0.73 6.42 13.12
N SER A 23 -0.01 6.34 14.23
CA SER A 23 0.47 5.06 14.77
C SER A 23 -0.67 4.12 15.11
N LYS A 24 -1.73 4.62 15.76
CA LYS A 24 -2.86 3.80 16.17
C LYS A 24 -3.82 3.49 15.03
N ASP A 25 -4.24 4.52 14.28
CA ASP A 25 -5.32 4.39 13.31
C ASP A 25 -4.87 3.80 11.98
N PHE A 26 -3.64 4.05 11.55
CA PHE A 26 -3.12 3.59 10.27
C PHE A 26 -2.11 2.46 10.39
N LEU A 27 -1.29 2.44 11.42
CA LEU A 27 -0.30 1.40 11.59
C LEU A 27 -0.75 0.25 12.48
N GLY A 28 -1.83 0.44 13.24
CA GLY A 28 -2.32 -0.58 14.17
C GLY A 28 -1.36 -0.86 15.30
N MET A 29 -0.57 0.14 15.71
CA MET A 29 0.47 0.02 16.74
C MET A 29 0.16 0.94 17.91
N GLY A 30 0.99 0.92 18.95
CA GLY A 30 0.87 1.85 20.07
C GLY A 30 1.13 3.29 19.63
N ALA A 31 0.64 4.25 20.42
CA ALA A 31 0.66 5.67 20.08
C ALA A 31 2.06 6.21 19.78
N SER A 32 3.08 5.72 20.46
CA SER A 32 4.46 6.21 20.32
C SER A 32 5.25 5.51 19.22
N TYR A 33 4.65 4.56 18.50
CA TYR A 33 5.37 3.73 17.54
C TYR A 33 6.09 4.55 16.47
N TYR A 34 5.37 5.44 15.78
CA TYR A 34 5.97 6.25 14.70
C TYR A 34 7.12 7.11 15.22
N ARG A 35 6.90 7.79 16.35
CA ARG A 35 7.94 8.65 16.94
C ARG A 35 9.17 7.85 17.32
N SER A 36 8.98 6.67 17.90
CA SER A 36 10.09 5.80 18.28
C SER A 36 10.87 5.30 17.06
N MET A 37 10.17 4.86 16.02
CA MET A 37 10.81 4.39 14.80
C MET A 37 11.58 5.53 14.10
N LYS A 38 10.99 6.72 14.06
CA LYS A 38 11.65 7.89 13.49
C LYS A 38 12.91 8.26 14.25
N ALA A 39 12.84 8.33 15.58
CA ALA A 39 13.98 8.67 16.42
C ALA A 39 15.14 7.68 16.27
N ARG A 40 14.82 6.40 16.06
CA ARG A 40 15.82 5.34 15.90
C ARG A 40 16.18 5.09 14.43
N GLN A 41 15.59 5.81 13.50
CA GLN A 41 15.77 5.65 12.05
C GLN A 41 15.58 4.19 11.61
N LEU A 42 14.55 3.54 12.12
CA LEU A 42 14.22 2.17 11.79
C LEU A 42 13.05 2.12 10.80
N ASN A 43 13.13 1.22 9.84
CA ASN A 43 12.05 0.96 8.90
C ASN A 43 11.01 0.04 9.53
N ALA A 44 9.74 0.35 9.28
CA ALA A 44 8.63 -0.51 9.71
C ALA A 44 8.72 -1.86 9.03
N SER A 45 8.24 -2.90 9.71
CA SER A 45 8.17 -4.25 9.14
C SER A 45 7.15 -4.30 8.00
N THR A 46 7.27 -5.32 7.16
CA THR A 46 6.31 -5.55 6.07
C THR A 46 4.89 -5.73 6.61
N SER A 47 4.72 -6.39 7.75
CA SER A 47 3.39 -6.59 8.34
C SER A 47 2.73 -5.26 8.75
N VAL A 48 3.50 -4.30 9.24
CA VAL A 48 2.99 -2.95 9.55
C VAL A 48 2.59 -2.23 8.27
N LEU A 49 3.38 -2.37 7.20
CA LEU A 49 3.04 -1.77 5.91
C LEU A 49 1.78 -2.39 5.29
N VAL A 50 1.56 -3.69 5.47
CA VAL A 50 0.32 -4.34 5.01
C VAL A 50 -0.88 -3.76 5.75
N THR A 51 -0.77 -3.56 7.06
CA THR A 51 -1.82 -2.91 7.86
C THR A 51 -2.07 -1.49 7.38
N LEU A 52 -1.03 -0.72 7.09
CA LEU A 52 -1.14 0.63 6.56
C LEU A 52 -1.88 0.64 5.22
N MET A 53 -1.50 -0.25 4.31
CA MET A 53 -2.16 -0.37 3.02
C MET A 53 -3.65 -0.69 3.17
N GLU A 54 -3.99 -1.61 4.06
CA GLU A 54 -5.37 -1.99 4.36
C GLU A 54 -6.17 -0.80 4.90
N ARG A 55 -5.60 -0.06 5.86
CA ARG A 55 -6.27 1.10 6.46
C ARG A 55 -6.47 2.23 5.45
N LEU A 56 -5.51 2.46 4.57
CA LEU A 56 -5.65 3.44 3.49
C LEU A 56 -6.77 3.04 2.53
N GLY A 57 -6.85 1.75 2.18
CA GLY A 57 -7.94 1.23 1.36
C GLY A 57 -9.31 1.37 2.02
N ASP A 58 -9.39 1.10 3.32
CA ASP A 58 -10.63 1.27 4.08
C ASP A 58 -11.10 2.72 4.08
N GLN A 59 -10.18 3.68 4.23
CA GLN A 59 -10.51 5.10 4.15
C GLN A 59 -11.03 5.48 2.77
N ALA A 60 -10.43 4.94 1.72
CA ALA A 60 -10.89 5.19 0.35
C ALA A 60 -12.32 4.68 0.15
N ILE A 61 -12.63 3.50 0.66
CA ILE A 61 -13.98 2.93 0.57
C ILE A 61 -15.00 3.81 1.28
N VAL A 62 -14.67 4.27 2.50
CA VAL A 62 -15.54 5.17 3.27
C VAL A 62 -15.80 6.47 2.50
N MET A 63 -14.76 7.06 1.90
CA MET A 63 -14.89 8.31 1.15
C MET A 63 -15.71 8.13 -0.12
N ARG A 64 -15.60 7.01 -0.82
CA ARG A 64 -16.38 6.74 -2.03
C ARG A 64 -17.88 6.63 -1.76
N SER A 65 -18.26 6.21 -0.58
CA SER A 65 -19.68 6.08 -0.18
C SER A 65 -20.25 7.34 0.47
N GLY A 66 -19.42 8.38 0.66
CA GLY A 66 -19.84 9.63 1.34
C GLY A 66 -20.46 10.67 0.42
N LYS A 67 -21.01 11.72 1.02
CA LYS A 67 -21.58 12.86 0.31
C LYS A 67 -21.02 14.16 0.86
N PRO A 68 -20.72 15.17 0.03
CA PRO A 68 -20.92 15.22 -1.44
C PRO A 68 -19.91 14.34 -2.18
N GLN A 69 -20.42 13.53 -3.08
CA GLN A 69 -19.62 12.50 -3.75
C GLN A 69 -18.44 13.05 -4.55
N THR A 70 -18.65 14.17 -5.24
CA THR A 70 -17.60 14.75 -6.09
C THR A 70 -16.34 15.13 -5.30
N LEU A 71 -16.52 15.74 -4.13
CA LEU A 71 -15.40 16.16 -3.28
C LEU A 71 -14.74 14.96 -2.62
N LEU A 72 -15.55 14.05 -2.07
CA LEU A 72 -15.05 12.87 -1.37
C LEU A 72 -14.41 11.86 -2.31
N LEU A 73 -14.79 11.83 -3.59
CA LEU A 73 -14.14 11.00 -4.59
C LEU A 73 -12.66 11.39 -4.76
N ARG A 74 -12.35 12.68 -4.78
CA ARG A 74 -10.96 13.14 -4.86
C ARG A 74 -10.15 12.71 -3.65
N VAL A 75 -10.75 12.75 -2.47
CA VAL A 75 -10.10 12.30 -1.25
C VAL A 75 -9.85 10.78 -1.31
N ALA A 76 -10.84 10.02 -1.79
CA ALA A 76 -10.70 8.59 -1.97
C ALA A 76 -9.54 8.24 -2.90
N GLU A 77 -9.41 8.97 -4.02
CA GLU A 77 -8.31 8.77 -4.98
C GLU A 77 -6.95 9.03 -4.35
N LYS A 78 -6.84 10.01 -3.47
CA LYS A 78 -5.59 10.30 -2.75
C LYS A 78 -5.21 9.13 -1.81
N TYR A 79 -6.19 8.59 -1.09
CA TYR A 79 -5.94 7.43 -0.24
C TYR A 79 -5.54 6.20 -1.06
N GLU A 80 -6.18 5.98 -2.20
CA GLU A 80 -5.86 4.87 -3.09
C GLU A 80 -4.44 5.00 -3.65
N ALA A 81 -4.04 6.21 -4.05
CA ALA A 81 -2.69 6.46 -4.56
C ALA A 81 -1.64 6.17 -3.50
N LEU A 82 -1.89 6.55 -2.24
CA LEU A 82 -0.99 6.22 -1.13
C LEU A 82 -0.96 4.73 -0.86
N GLY A 83 -2.11 4.06 -0.93
CA GLY A 83 -2.18 2.60 -0.79
C GLY A 83 -1.36 1.88 -1.83
N GLU A 84 -1.40 2.35 -3.08
CA GLU A 84 -0.57 1.80 -4.15
C GLU A 84 0.92 2.03 -3.90
N GLU A 85 1.28 3.20 -3.41
CA GLU A 85 2.66 3.52 -3.07
C GLU A 85 3.19 2.57 -1.98
N VAL A 86 2.40 2.32 -0.95
CA VAL A 86 2.73 1.36 0.10
C VAL A 86 2.85 -0.05 -0.48
N GLY A 87 1.93 -0.42 -1.37
CA GLY A 87 1.96 -1.73 -2.04
C GLY A 87 3.22 -1.92 -2.87
N ARG A 88 3.67 -0.89 -3.57
CA ARG A 88 4.93 -0.93 -4.32
C ARG A 88 6.13 -1.13 -3.39
N GLU A 89 6.13 -0.50 -2.23
CA GLU A 89 7.20 -0.68 -1.24
C GLU A 89 7.23 -2.11 -0.69
N ILE A 90 6.06 -2.68 -0.41
CA ILE A 90 5.94 -4.07 0.03
C ILE A 90 6.50 -5.02 -1.04
N ALA A 91 6.11 -4.83 -2.29
CA ALA A 91 6.57 -5.64 -3.41
C ALA A 91 8.09 -5.53 -3.58
N ARG A 92 8.63 -4.32 -3.51
CA ARG A 92 10.07 -4.07 -3.61
C ARG A 92 10.85 -4.82 -2.54
N ARG A 93 10.38 -4.78 -1.30
CA ARG A 93 11.03 -5.49 -0.18
C ARG A 93 10.97 -7.00 -0.35
N SER A 94 9.83 -7.51 -0.80
CA SER A 94 9.65 -8.94 -1.04
C SER A 94 10.59 -9.45 -2.12
N LEU A 95 10.76 -8.68 -3.20
CA LEU A 95 11.69 -9.02 -4.28
C LEU A 95 13.14 -8.95 -3.81
N GLN A 96 13.49 -7.97 -2.97
CA GLN A 96 14.84 -7.87 -2.40
C GLN A 96 15.17 -9.06 -1.50
N GLN A 97 14.23 -9.49 -0.69
CA GLN A 97 14.43 -10.69 0.13
C GLN A 97 14.65 -11.93 -0.73
N ALA A 98 13.96 -12.01 -1.87
CA ALA A 98 14.10 -13.11 -2.81
C ALA A 98 15.43 -13.10 -3.58
N GLN A 99 16.18 -11.98 -3.56
CA GLN A 99 17.46 -11.87 -4.29
C GLN A 99 18.52 -12.85 -3.80
N HIS A 100 18.43 -13.34 -2.56
CA HIS A 100 19.36 -14.31 -2.03
C HIS A 100 19.19 -15.70 -2.66
N SER A 101 18.07 -15.96 -3.33
CA SER A 101 17.80 -17.19 -4.04
C SER A 101 17.34 -16.87 -5.46
N LYS A 102 18.17 -17.17 -6.44
CA LYS A 102 17.84 -17.00 -7.85
C LYS A 102 16.56 -17.76 -8.20
N TRP A 103 16.42 -18.98 -7.67
CA TRP A 103 15.24 -19.81 -7.93
C TRP A 103 13.97 -19.17 -7.41
N VAL A 104 13.99 -18.64 -6.19
CA VAL A 104 12.81 -17.97 -5.59
C VAL A 104 12.40 -16.76 -6.43
N ARG A 105 13.36 -15.92 -6.77
CA ARG A 105 13.11 -14.72 -7.58
C ARG A 105 12.50 -15.06 -8.94
N GLU A 106 13.10 -16.00 -9.65
CA GLU A 106 12.61 -16.41 -10.96
C GLU A 106 11.23 -17.07 -10.89
N THR A 107 11.00 -17.86 -9.83
CA THR A 107 9.72 -18.50 -9.61
C THR A 107 8.63 -17.47 -9.34
N LEU A 108 8.90 -16.45 -8.49
CA LEU A 108 7.95 -15.40 -8.20
C LEU A 108 7.61 -14.59 -9.44
N TYR A 109 8.60 -14.22 -10.27
CA TYR A 109 8.35 -13.52 -11.52
C TYR A 109 7.49 -14.35 -12.47
N ARG A 110 7.77 -15.64 -12.56
CA ARG A 110 6.99 -16.53 -13.43
C ARG A 110 5.53 -16.61 -12.99
N ILE A 111 5.29 -16.74 -11.68
CA ILE A 111 3.93 -16.81 -11.13
C ILE A 111 3.16 -15.54 -11.45
N VAL A 112 3.75 -14.37 -11.21
CA VAL A 112 3.10 -13.07 -11.49
C VAL A 112 2.81 -12.91 -12.98
N ASN A 113 3.76 -13.27 -13.84
CA ASN A 113 3.57 -13.18 -15.29
C ASN A 113 2.44 -14.10 -15.78
N ASN A 114 2.35 -15.31 -15.23
CA ASN A 114 1.26 -16.24 -15.56
C ASN A 114 -0.09 -15.68 -15.15
N ILE A 115 -0.20 -15.11 -13.95
CA ILE A 115 -1.46 -14.48 -13.49
C ILE A 115 -1.87 -13.36 -14.43
N ASN A 116 -0.95 -12.48 -14.82
CA ASN A 116 -1.23 -11.38 -15.72
C ASN A 116 -1.65 -11.88 -17.11
N SER A 117 -0.98 -12.91 -17.63
CA SER A 117 -1.31 -13.52 -18.91
C SER A 117 -2.71 -14.13 -18.90
N GLU A 118 -3.07 -14.83 -17.84
CA GLU A 118 -4.41 -15.41 -17.70
C GLU A 118 -5.47 -14.32 -17.69
N ARG A 119 -5.24 -13.22 -16.96
CA ARG A 119 -6.16 -12.08 -16.91
C ARG A 119 -6.32 -11.41 -18.27
N GLU A 120 -5.24 -11.25 -19.01
CA GLU A 120 -5.29 -10.69 -20.37
C GLU A 120 -6.07 -11.59 -21.31
N HIS A 121 -5.83 -12.89 -21.25
CA HIS A 121 -6.56 -13.86 -22.07
C HIS A 121 -8.06 -13.85 -21.78
N GLU A 122 -8.45 -13.82 -20.53
CA GLU A 122 -9.86 -13.74 -20.12
C GLU A 122 -10.49 -12.42 -20.54
N ARG A 123 -9.74 -11.31 -20.50
CA ARG A 123 -10.21 -10.02 -20.98
C ARG A 123 -10.46 -10.03 -22.48
N ASP A 124 -9.56 -10.63 -23.25
CA ASP A 124 -9.68 -10.77 -24.70
C ASP A 124 -10.86 -11.64 -25.06
N ALA A 125 -11.22 -12.59 -24.20
CA ALA A 125 -12.41 -13.42 -24.37
C ALA A 125 -13.72 -12.71 -23.99
N GLY A 126 -13.65 -11.42 -23.63
CA GLY A 126 -14.81 -10.62 -23.26
C GLY A 126 -15.25 -10.76 -21.82
N MET A 127 -14.44 -11.36 -20.98
CA MET A 127 -14.70 -11.50 -19.55
C MET A 127 -14.18 -10.27 -18.78
N TRP A 128 -15.00 -9.77 -17.87
CA TRP A 128 -14.57 -8.66 -17.03
C TRP A 128 -13.66 -9.16 -15.90
N LEU A 129 -12.51 -8.49 -15.70
CA LEU A 129 -11.53 -8.86 -14.69
C LEU A 129 -10.95 -7.64 -14.02
N ALA A 130 -10.41 -7.86 -12.80
CA ALA A 130 -9.61 -6.87 -12.12
C ALA A 130 -8.37 -6.50 -12.93
N PRO A 131 -7.78 -5.30 -12.73
CA PRO A 131 -6.54 -4.93 -13.44
C PRO A 131 -5.41 -5.92 -13.18
N PRO A 132 -4.44 -6.03 -14.11
CA PRO A 132 -3.29 -6.90 -13.93
C PRO A 132 -2.48 -6.52 -12.69
N ILE A 133 -1.80 -7.51 -12.09
CA ILE A 133 -0.87 -7.27 -11.00
C ILE A 133 0.39 -6.64 -11.60
N ILE A 134 0.77 -5.47 -11.09
CA ILE A 134 1.95 -4.74 -11.55
C ILE A 134 2.98 -4.76 -10.44
N ILE A 135 4.19 -5.21 -10.76
CA ILE A 135 5.36 -5.17 -9.87
C ILE A 135 6.37 -4.22 -10.48
N CYS A 136 6.68 -3.18 -9.74
CA CYS A 136 7.64 -2.17 -10.17
C CYS A 136 8.90 -2.19 -9.32
#